data_bd514f5931bac8547599acca15109c0b
#
_entry.id   bd514f5931bac8547599acca15109c0b
#
_cell.length_a   1.000
_cell.length_b   1.000
_cell.length_c   1.000
_cell.angle_alpha   90.00
_cell.angle_beta   90.00
_cell.angle_gamma   90.00
#
_symmetry.space_group_name_H-M   'P 1'
#
loop_
_entity.id
_entity.type
_entity.pdbx_description
1 polymer ?
#
loop_
_entity_poly.entity_id
_entity_poly.type
_entity_poly.pdbx_seq_one_letter_code
_entity_poly.pdbx_strand_id
1 'polypeptide(L)'
;MIRVLRGLAGLAILAVGLFVMNGLIGLKETPAVKPRTAAARAVKGMPVTNGALSPEVAIEGRVQAMNRMTILSEVSGLLPVGGKEFREGVSFGRNEAMVRLNDAEPRATLVAQRSQWLQLLASMLADVQADFPDRSETWRGFVQSIDVEVPVPDLPEFATERERLYFTGRGVVSGYHNLLASEERLSKFTLAAPFDGVVTQALVQPGSMVRAGQPLGTFVGTGAFEVKSAVHARHLSVLSPGDAVSLVQEDGATVATGQVSRISGNVDPTTQSASVFCEVRAVSGQTLRDGRFLSGVVQGRSQEARVAIDEALIEGEAGQEKVFVIRDGMLALTPVRVVHKDRDQALVSGLEDGAVLLAEPMAGAYEGMLVEVIEP
;
A
#
# COMPACT_ATOMS: atom_id res chain seq x y z
N MET A 1 -25.92 89.66 70.02
CA MET A 1 -26.07 90.04 68.61
C MET A 1 -24.89 89.66 67.68
N ILE A 2 -23.64 89.75 68.10
CA ILE A 2 -22.45 89.47 67.26
C ILE A 2 -22.27 87.98 66.89
N ARG A 3 -22.74 86.96 67.63
CA ARG A 3 -22.62 85.52 67.30
C ARG A 3 -23.63 85.14 66.21
N VAL A 4 -24.79 85.71 66.12
CA VAL A 4 -25.80 85.43 65.13
C VAL A 4 -25.35 85.99 63.75
N LEU A 5 -24.77 87.22 63.72
CA LEU A 5 -24.26 87.85 62.51
C LEU A 5 -23.09 87.06 61.88
N ARG A 6 -22.25 86.43 62.69
CA ARG A 6 -21.17 85.59 62.15
C ARG A 6 -21.69 84.27 61.60
N GLY A 7 -22.78 83.72 62.14
CA GLY A 7 -23.44 82.54 61.57
C GLY A 7 -24.07 82.83 60.26
N LEU A 8 -24.73 83.95 60.08
CA LEU A 8 -25.34 84.43 58.83
C LEU A 8 -24.27 84.69 57.72
N ALA A 9 -23.16 85.29 58.08
CA ALA A 9 -22.04 85.49 57.18
C ALA A 9 -21.44 84.18 56.63
N GLY A 10 -21.28 83.18 57.56
CA GLY A 10 -20.82 81.86 57.16
C GLY A 10 -21.79 81.15 56.17
N LEU A 11 -23.07 81.25 56.42
CA LEU A 11 -24.11 80.67 55.58
C LEU A 11 -24.20 81.39 54.21
N ALA A 12 -23.98 82.68 54.14
CA ALA A 12 -23.88 83.41 52.88
C ALA A 12 -22.68 83.06 52.06
N ILE A 13 -21.52 82.84 52.72
CA ILE A 13 -20.31 82.36 52.00
C ILE A 13 -20.52 80.95 51.44
N LEU A 14 -21.17 80.05 52.17
CA LEU A 14 -21.51 78.73 51.73
C LEU A 14 -22.49 78.72 50.53
N ALA A 15 -23.49 79.60 50.59
CA ALA A 15 -24.47 79.76 49.48
C ALA A 15 -23.78 80.28 48.21
N VAL A 16 -22.90 81.29 48.34
CA VAL A 16 -22.11 81.83 47.25
C VAL A 16 -21.16 80.75 46.66
N GLY A 17 -20.54 79.97 47.54
CA GLY A 17 -19.68 78.85 47.11
C GLY A 17 -20.43 77.81 46.38
N LEU A 18 -21.66 77.43 46.76
CA LEU A 18 -22.53 76.46 46.08
C LEU A 18 -23.04 77.06 44.72
N PHE A 19 -23.31 78.33 44.68
CA PHE A 19 -23.74 79.00 43.43
C PHE A 19 -22.63 79.09 42.41
N VAL A 20 -21.40 79.40 42.83
CA VAL A 20 -20.19 79.35 41.96
C VAL A 20 -19.86 77.94 41.54
N MET A 21 -19.98 76.98 42.42
CA MET A 21 -19.77 75.59 42.07
C MET A 21 -20.73 75.02 41.03
N ASN A 22 -22.06 75.37 41.17
CA ASN A 22 -23.07 75.01 40.18
C ASN A 22 -22.85 75.73 38.84
N GLY A 23 -22.40 76.96 38.90
CA GLY A 23 -22.06 77.72 37.69
C GLY A 23 -20.87 77.15 36.95
N LEU A 24 -19.85 76.70 37.68
CA LEU A 24 -18.65 76.01 37.15
C LEU A 24 -18.98 74.61 36.61
N ILE A 25 -19.90 73.88 37.25
CA ILE A 25 -20.37 72.57 36.75
C ILE A 25 -21.15 72.72 35.43
N GLY A 26 -21.96 73.82 35.27
CA GLY A 26 -22.66 74.09 34.06
C GLY A 26 -21.81 74.59 32.88
N LEU A 27 -20.57 75.03 33.17
CA LEU A 27 -19.57 75.42 32.16
C LEU A 27 -18.66 74.27 31.77
N LYS A 28 -18.82 73.06 32.39
CA LYS A 28 -18.05 71.86 32.03
C LYS A 28 -18.62 71.31 30.74
N GLU A 29 -18.06 71.74 29.64
CA GLU A 29 -18.30 71.07 28.36
C GLU A 29 -17.99 69.60 28.51
N THR A 30 -18.98 68.73 28.35
CA THR A 30 -18.75 67.28 28.21
C THR A 30 -17.83 67.08 27.03
N PRO A 31 -16.68 66.45 27.14
CA PRO A 31 -15.81 66.14 26.02
C PRO A 31 -16.67 65.42 24.99
N ALA A 32 -16.80 65.96 23.80
CA ALA A 32 -17.41 65.26 22.66
C ALA A 32 -16.62 63.97 22.49
N VAL A 33 -17.23 62.82 22.81
CA VAL A 33 -16.70 61.50 22.51
C VAL A 33 -16.74 61.46 20.95
N LYS A 34 -15.60 61.81 20.34
CA LYS A 34 -15.40 61.52 18.93
C LYS A 34 -15.56 60.01 18.79
N PRO A 35 -16.52 59.52 17.96
CA PRO A 35 -16.59 58.11 17.68
C PRO A 35 -15.20 57.76 17.13
N ARG A 36 -14.47 56.87 17.86
CA ARG A 36 -13.30 56.25 17.29
C ARG A 36 -13.81 55.42 16.11
N THR A 37 -13.73 55.99 14.92
CA THR A 37 -13.77 55.21 13.69
C THR A 37 -12.60 54.24 13.86
N ALA A 38 -12.91 52.98 14.17
CA ALA A 38 -11.92 51.93 14.20
C ALA A 38 -11.26 51.93 12.81
N ALA A 39 -9.99 52.32 12.76
CA ALA A 39 -9.26 52.30 11.49
C ALA A 39 -9.27 50.84 10.99
N ALA A 40 -9.74 50.65 9.78
CA ALA A 40 -9.68 49.33 9.15
C ALA A 40 -8.24 48.86 9.13
N ARG A 41 -8.03 47.63 9.57
CA ARG A 41 -6.68 47.02 9.60
C ARG A 41 -6.45 46.36 8.25
N ALA A 42 -5.33 46.69 7.64
CA ALA A 42 -4.90 46.07 6.40
C ALA A 42 -4.59 44.55 6.59
N VAL A 43 -5.20 43.70 5.82
CA VAL A 43 -5.07 42.23 5.89
C VAL A 43 -4.95 41.65 4.49
N LYS A 44 -4.24 40.53 4.38
CA LYS A 44 -4.21 39.75 3.13
C LYS A 44 -5.44 38.86 3.06
N GLY A 45 -6.13 38.89 1.94
CA GLY A 45 -7.24 38.01 1.63
C GLY A 45 -6.87 36.92 0.64
N MET A 46 -7.35 35.71 0.85
CA MET A 46 -7.22 34.59 -0.06
C MET A 46 -8.62 34.20 -0.57
N PRO A 47 -8.88 34.24 -1.89
CA PRO A 47 -10.14 33.78 -2.43
C PRO A 47 -10.25 32.24 -2.27
N VAL A 48 -11.41 31.82 -1.77
CA VAL A 48 -11.75 30.39 -1.65
C VAL A 48 -12.13 29.87 -3.03
N THR A 49 -11.44 28.84 -3.49
CA THR A 49 -11.81 28.09 -4.68
C THR A 49 -12.07 26.65 -4.25
N ASN A 50 -13.33 26.28 -4.23
CA ASN A 50 -13.73 24.91 -3.93
C ASN A 50 -13.44 24.00 -5.12
N GLY A 51 -12.78 22.89 -4.86
CA GLY A 51 -12.42 21.93 -5.89
C GLY A 51 -12.55 20.49 -5.42
N ALA A 52 -12.33 19.57 -6.33
CA ALA A 52 -12.15 18.17 -6.01
C ALA A 52 -10.69 17.97 -5.55
N LEU A 53 -10.48 17.85 -4.25
CA LEU A 53 -9.16 17.69 -3.65
C LEU A 53 -9.03 16.29 -3.03
N SER A 54 -7.88 15.69 -3.25
CA SER A 54 -7.49 14.41 -2.62
C SER A 54 -6.56 14.69 -1.46
N PRO A 55 -6.87 14.22 -0.24
CA PRO A 55 -5.95 14.33 0.87
C PRO A 55 -4.70 13.49 0.59
N GLU A 56 -3.53 14.03 0.88
CA GLU A 56 -2.27 13.34 0.77
C GLU A 56 -1.86 12.81 2.14
N VAL A 57 -1.52 11.52 2.21
CA VAL A 57 -1.04 10.89 3.43
C VAL A 57 0.39 10.43 3.22
N ALA A 58 1.31 11.02 3.96
CA ALA A 58 2.71 10.60 3.94
C ALA A 58 2.85 9.18 4.50
N ILE A 59 3.60 8.36 3.81
CA ILE A 59 3.92 6.99 4.21
C ILE A 59 5.42 6.74 4.14
N GLU A 60 5.88 5.87 5.01
CA GLU A 60 7.24 5.38 5.01
C GLU A 60 7.22 3.88 5.25
N GLY A 61 8.06 3.15 4.55
CA GLY A 61 8.07 1.72 4.73
C GLY A 61 9.21 0.99 4.04
N ARG A 62 9.35 -0.27 4.42
CA ARG A 62 10.32 -1.16 3.80
C ARG A 62 9.69 -1.89 2.62
N VAL A 63 10.35 -1.83 1.49
CA VAL A 63 10.00 -2.61 0.29
C VAL A 63 10.24 -4.08 0.57
N GLN A 64 9.25 -4.92 0.33
CA GLN A 64 9.33 -6.37 0.42
C GLN A 64 8.86 -6.98 -0.89
N ALA A 65 9.60 -7.94 -1.41
CA ALA A 65 9.14 -8.67 -2.57
C ALA A 65 7.90 -9.50 -2.19
N MET A 66 6.86 -9.45 -3.00
CA MET A 66 5.62 -10.22 -2.76
C MET A 66 5.88 -11.73 -2.82
N ASN A 67 6.79 -12.15 -3.69
CA ASN A 67 7.17 -13.53 -3.85
C ASN A 67 8.55 -13.75 -3.23
N ARG A 68 8.59 -14.43 -2.11
CA ARG A 68 9.81 -14.89 -1.45
C ARG A 68 9.62 -16.34 -1.04
N MET A 69 10.53 -17.19 -1.42
CA MET A 69 10.46 -18.60 -1.04
C MET A 69 11.85 -19.18 -0.74
N THR A 70 11.87 -20.12 0.18
CA THR A 70 13.03 -20.98 0.39
C THR A 70 12.95 -22.15 -0.57
N ILE A 71 13.96 -22.32 -1.39
CA ILE A 71 14.07 -23.43 -2.33
C ILE A 71 14.58 -24.64 -1.56
N LEU A 72 13.83 -25.75 -1.63
CA LEU A 72 14.16 -27.02 -0.99
C LEU A 72 14.36 -28.07 -2.08
N SER A 73 15.31 -28.99 -1.87
CA SER A 73 15.43 -30.17 -2.74
C SER A 73 14.45 -31.26 -2.31
N GLU A 74 13.66 -31.79 -3.24
CA GLU A 74 12.78 -32.92 -2.97
C GLU A 74 13.48 -34.28 -3.11
N VAL A 75 14.65 -34.30 -3.77
CA VAL A 75 15.43 -35.51 -4.04
C VAL A 75 16.90 -35.35 -3.62
N SER A 76 17.58 -36.45 -3.43
CA SER A 76 19.00 -36.43 -3.16
C SER A 76 19.80 -36.65 -4.45
N GLY A 77 20.87 -35.87 -4.63
CA GLY A 77 21.74 -35.99 -5.81
C GLY A 77 22.97 -35.10 -5.72
N LEU A 78 23.94 -35.34 -6.57
CA LEU A 78 25.11 -34.49 -6.71
C LEU A 78 24.73 -33.22 -7.51
N LEU A 79 25.09 -32.04 -7.03
CA LEU A 79 25.00 -30.79 -7.77
C LEU A 79 26.24 -30.68 -8.68
N PRO A 80 26.12 -30.84 -10.02
CA PRO A 80 27.28 -30.81 -10.90
C PRO A 80 27.89 -29.41 -10.98
N VAL A 81 29.15 -29.35 -11.34
CA VAL A 81 29.87 -28.11 -11.63
C VAL A 81 29.62 -27.70 -13.08
N GLY A 82 29.24 -26.43 -13.31
CA GLY A 82 29.10 -25.85 -14.65
C GLY A 82 27.67 -25.35 -14.93
N GLY A 83 27.55 -24.59 -16.03
CA GLY A 83 26.31 -23.92 -16.41
C GLY A 83 26.03 -22.65 -15.60
N LYS A 84 24.78 -22.20 -15.60
CA LYS A 84 24.32 -21.06 -14.79
C LYS A 84 24.15 -21.54 -13.36
N GLU A 85 25.02 -21.05 -12.49
CA GLU A 85 25.08 -21.53 -11.11
C GLU A 85 24.04 -20.86 -10.22
N PHE A 86 23.49 -21.62 -9.29
CA PHE A 86 22.61 -21.11 -8.24
C PHE A 86 23.46 -20.39 -7.19
N ARG A 87 23.67 -19.08 -7.40
CA ARG A 87 24.48 -18.22 -6.53
C ARG A 87 23.75 -16.91 -6.20
N GLU A 88 24.13 -16.29 -5.11
CA GLU A 88 23.61 -14.96 -4.72
C GLU A 88 23.81 -13.93 -5.84
N GLY A 89 22.75 -13.14 -6.11
CA GLY A 89 22.73 -12.12 -7.16
C GLY A 89 22.42 -12.65 -8.56
N VAL A 90 22.37 -13.98 -8.78
CA VAL A 90 22.00 -14.56 -10.08
C VAL A 90 20.48 -14.52 -10.25
N SER A 91 20.03 -13.97 -11.38
CA SER A 91 18.62 -13.92 -11.74
C SER A 91 18.21 -15.10 -12.61
N PHE A 92 16.98 -15.58 -12.41
CA PHE A 92 16.37 -16.63 -13.22
C PHE A 92 14.99 -16.17 -13.68
N GLY A 93 14.68 -16.45 -14.95
CA GLY A 93 13.35 -16.27 -15.50
C GLY A 93 12.39 -17.39 -15.10
N ARG A 94 11.11 -17.13 -15.14
CA ARG A 94 10.07 -18.15 -14.88
C ARG A 94 10.27 -19.38 -15.75
N ASN A 95 10.18 -20.57 -15.14
CA ASN A 95 10.44 -21.89 -15.72
C ASN A 95 11.91 -22.13 -16.14
N GLU A 96 12.83 -21.22 -15.91
CA GLU A 96 14.25 -21.45 -16.09
C GLU A 96 14.78 -22.40 -14.99
N ALA A 97 15.60 -23.38 -15.38
CA ALA A 97 16.20 -24.31 -14.43
C ALA A 97 17.22 -23.60 -13.54
N MET A 98 16.92 -23.49 -12.25
CA MET A 98 17.80 -22.91 -11.23
C MET A 98 18.84 -23.92 -10.73
N VAL A 99 18.41 -25.15 -10.51
CA VAL A 99 19.25 -26.24 -9.99
C VAL A 99 18.96 -27.50 -10.79
N ARG A 100 20.01 -28.16 -11.24
CA ARG A 100 19.93 -29.47 -11.88
C ARG A 100 20.84 -30.41 -11.10
N LEU A 101 20.25 -31.42 -10.48
CA LEU A 101 21.00 -32.49 -9.84
C LEU A 101 21.36 -33.58 -10.86
N ASN A 102 22.40 -34.32 -10.62
CA ASN A 102 22.76 -35.45 -11.48
C ASN A 102 21.66 -36.53 -11.44
N ASP A 103 21.01 -36.71 -12.59
CA ASP A 103 19.87 -37.61 -12.79
C ASP A 103 20.23 -38.85 -13.63
N ALA A 104 21.51 -39.14 -13.89
CA ALA A 104 21.95 -40.21 -14.77
C ALA A 104 21.44 -41.59 -14.34
N GLU A 105 21.57 -41.92 -13.03
CA GLU A 105 21.10 -43.19 -12.47
C GLU A 105 19.56 -43.32 -12.49
N PRO A 106 18.78 -42.37 -11.95
CA PRO A 106 17.32 -42.46 -12.02
C PRO A 106 16.78 -42.44 -13.45
N ARG A 107 17.40 -41.74 -14.38
CA ARG A 107 17.04 -41.74 -15.80
C ARG A 107 17.26 -43.15 -16.41
N ALA A 108 18.43 -43.76 -16.18
CA ALA A 108 18.71 -45.12 -16.65
C ALA A 108 17.72 -46.14 -16.07
N THR A 109 17.40 -46.02 -14.79
CA THR A 109 16.41 -46.85 -14.10
C THR A 109 15.02 -46.71 -14.74
N LEU A 110 14.59 -45.50 -15.05
CA LEU A 110 13.30 -45.24 -15.69
C LEU A 110 13.23 -45.85 -17.11
N VAL A 111 14.31 -45.74 -17.89
CA VAL A 111 14.39 -46.35 -19.23
C VAL A 111 14.27 -47.87 -19.12
N ALA A 112 14.95 -48.51 -18.14
CA ALA A 112 14.80 -49.94 -17.89
C ALA A 112 13.37 -50.34 -17.51
N GLN A 113 12.69 -49.55 -16.64
CA GLN A 113 11.31 -49.79 -16.24
C GLN A 113 10.34 -49.66 -17.43
N ARG A 114 10.49 -48.62 -18.28
CA ARG A 114 9.72 -48.49 -19.51
C ARG A 114 9.89 -49.64 -20.46
N SER A 115 11.14 -50.13 -20.62
CA SER A 115 11.45 -51.28 -21.46
C SER A 115 10.76 -52.53 -20.95
N GLN A 116 10.78 -52.78 -19.63
CA GLN A 116 10.09 -53.93 -19.02
C GLN A 116 8.57 -53.86 -19.21
N TRP A 117 7.98 -52.66 -19.04
CA TRP A 117 6.55 -52.48 -19.23
C TRP A 117 6.14 -52.60 -20.70
N LEU A 118 6.94 -52.11 -21.65
CA LEU A 118 6.77 -52.32 -23.07
C LEU A 118 6.82 -53.79 -23.44
N GLN A 119 7.79 -54.55 -22.88
CA GLN A 119 7.86 -55.99 -23.07
C GLN A 119 6.64 -56.72 -22.56
N LEU A 120 6.07 -56.33 -21.40
CA LEU A 120 4.83 -56.88 -20.88
C LEU A 120 3.69 -56.64 -21.90
N LEU A 121 3.48 -55.41 -22.32
CA LEU A 121 2.42 -55.04 -23.32
C LEU A 121 2.60 -55.84 -24.65
N ALA A 122 3.81 -55.90 -25.15
CA ALA A 122 4.11 -56.64 -26.39
C ALA A 122 3.79 -58.14 -26.28
N SER A 123 4.07 -58.74 -25.13
CA SER A 123 3.74 -60.14 -24.86
C SER A 123 2.24 -60.43 -24.84
N MET A 124 1.42 -59.43 -24.54
CA MET A 124 -0.05 -59.57 -24.47
C MET A 124 -0.75 -59.38 -25.82
N LEU A 125 -0.10 -58.84 -26.83
CA LEU A 125 -0.76 -58.48 -28.09
C LEU A 125 -1.46 -59.68 -28.79
N ALA A 126 -0.92 -60.86 -28.68
CA ALA A 126 -1.54 -62.09 -29.24
C ALA A 126 -2.83 -62.44 -28.51
N ASP A 127 -2.83 -62.36 -27.19
CA ASP A 127 -4.02 -62.60 -26.34
C ASP A 127 -5.08 -61.54 -26.59
N VAL A 128 -4.67 -60.25 -26.71
CA VAL A 128 -5.59 -59.13 -27.02
C VAL A 128 -6.24 -59.33 -28.40
N GLN A 129 -5.50 -59.84 -29.38
CA GLN A 129 -6.07 -60.12 -30.70
C GLN A 129 -7.11 -61.24 -30.63
N ALA A 130 -6.94 -62.24 -29.75
CA ALA A 130 -7.89 -63.33 -29.63
C ALA A 130 -9.09 -62.96 -28.78
N ASP A 131 -8.92 -62.26 -27.62
CA ASP A 131 -9.96 -61.97 -26.65
C ASP A 131 -10.72 -60.70 -26.92
N PHE A 132 -10.09 -59.71 -27.60
CA PHE A 132 -10.61 -58.37 -27.89
C PHE A 132 -10.29 -57.95 -29.35
N PRO A 133 -10.80 -58.67 -30.37
CA PRO A 133 -10.42 -58.44 -31.78
C PRO A 133 -10.68 -57.01 -32.22
N ASP A 134 -11.78 -56.40 -31.75
CA ASP A 134 -12.17 -55.02 -32.10
C ASP A 134 -11.24 -53.94 -31.53
N ARG A 135 -10.42 -54.32 -30.50
CA ARG A 135 -9.49 -53.43 -29.81
C ARG A 135 -8.02 -53.74 -30.18
N SER A 136 -7.77 -54.79 -30.92
CA SER A 136 -6.41 -55.24 -31.23
C SER A 136 -5.57 -54.21 -31.96
N GLU A 137 -6.13 -53.47 -32.92
CA GLU A 137 -5.42 -52.41 -33.62
C GLU A 137 -5.12 -51.20 -32.73
N THR A 138 -6.05 -50.81 -31.82
CA THR A 138 -5.83 -49.73 -30.85
C THR A 138 -4.62 -50.06 -29.94
N TRP A 139 -4.60 -51.27 -29.37
CA TRP A 139 -3.49 -51.71 -28.52
C TRP A 139 -2.19 -51.90 -29.25
N ARG A 140 -2.23 -52.41 -30.49
CA ARG A 140 -1.04 -52.51 -31.33
C ARG A 140 -0.46 -51.14 -31.66
N GLY A 141 -1.28 -50.18 -32.07
CA GLY A 141 -0.87 -48.80 -32.34
C GLY A 141 -0.30 -48.15 -31.09
N PHE A 142 -0.92 -48.36 -29.91
CA PHE A 142 -0.39 -47.86 -28.65
C PHE A 142 0.99 -48.42 -28.32
N VAL A 143 1.18 -49.72 -28.39
CA VAL A 143 2.48 -50.33 -28.16
C VAL A 143 3.56 -49.83 -29.11
N GLN A 144 3.22 -49.63 -30.38
CA GLN A 144 4.13 -49.07 -31.39
C GLN A 144 4.48 -47.59 -31.16
N SER A 145 3.61 -46.85 -30.49
CA SER A 145 3.85 -45.43 -30.17
C SER A 145 4.77 -45.20 -28.96
N ILE A 146 5.03 -46.24 -28.17
CA ILE A 146 5.87 -46.14 -26.96
C ILE A 146 7.35 -46.07 -27.37
N ASP A 147 7.97 -44.95 -27.04
CA ASP A 147 9.42 -44.78 -27.05
C ASP A 147 9.92 -44.74 -25.58
N VAL A 148 10.87 -45.60 -25.28
CA VAL A 148 11.43 -45.79 -23.95
C VAL A 148 12.26 -44.58 -23.45
N GLU A 149 12.69 -43.70 -24.35
CA GLU A 149 13.48 -42.48 -24.05
C GLU A 149 12.62 -41.27 -23.68
N VAL A 150 11.34 -41.30 -24.04
CA VAL A 150 10.40 -40.20 -23.79
C VAL A 150 9.32 -40.61 -22.78
N PRO A 151 8.58 -39.67 -22.16
CA PRO A 151 7.47 -39.98 -21.25
C PRO A 151 6.45 -40.90 -21.92
N VAL A 152 5.91 -41.86 -21.12
CA VAL A 152 4.90 -42.78 -21.65
C VAL A 152 3.61 -42.04 -22.03
N PRO A 153 3.00 -42.39 -23.18
CA PRO A 153 1.71 -41.80 -23.55
C PRO A 153 0.59 -42.30 -22.64
N ASP A 154 -0.53 -41.57 -22.61
CA ASP A 154 -1.71 -41.96 -21.85
C ASP A 154 -2.26 -43.30 -22.32
N LEU A 155 -2.66 -44.15 -21.33
CA LEU A 155 -3.30 -45.42 -21.65
C LEU A 155 -4.57 -45.23 -22.49
N PRO A 156 -4.79 -46.10 -23.50
CA PRO A 156 -6.07 -46.11 -24.23
C PRO A 156 -7.25 -46.30 -23.27
N GLU A 157 -8.35 -45.60 -23.54
CA GLU A 157 -9.59 -45.83 -22.81
C GLU A 157 -10.08 -47.26 -22.98
N PHE A 158 -10.46 -47.89 -21.87
CA PHE A 158 -11.01 -49.25 -21.91
C PHE A 158 -12.46 -49.19 -22.43
N ALA A 159 -12.78 -49.92 -23.49
CA ALA A 159 -14.11 -49.95 -24.05
C ALA A 159 -15.09 -50.76 -23.23
N THR A 160 -14.63 -51.73 -22.44
CA THR A 160 -15.44 -52.62 -21.61
C THR A 160 -14.81 -52.88 -20.23
N GLU A 161 -15.65 -53.19 -19.23
CA GLU A 161 -15.18 -53.57 -17.90
C GLU A 161 -14.34 -54.89 -17.96
N ARG A 162 -14.64 -55.80 -18.89
CA ARG A 162 -13.89 -57.05 -19.11
C ARG A 162 -12.46 -56.71 -19.60
N GLU A 163 -12.32 -55.77 -20.50
CA GLU A 163 -11.04 -55.26 -21.01
C GLU A 163 -10.23 -54.62 -19.85
N ARG A 164 -10.84 -53.76 -19.08
CA ARG A 164 -10.23 -53.11 -17.93
C ARG A 164 -9.70 -54.11 -16.92
N LEU A 165 -10.54 -55.10 -16.52
CA LEU A 165 -10.13 -56.16 -15.59
C LEU A 165 -8.99 -57.03 -16.14
N TYR A 166 -8.98 -57.33 -17.43
CA TYR A 166 -7.95 -58.11 -18.10
C TYR A 166 -6.58 -57.42 -17.96
N PHE A 167 -6.48 -56.13 -18.39
CA PHE A 167 -5.23 -55.39 -18.31
C PHE A 167 -4.83 -55.07 -16.86
N THR A 168 -5.77 -54.83 -15.97
CA THR A 168 -5.50 -54.62 -14.54
C THR A 168 -4.92 -55.90 -13.92
N GLY A 169 -5.54 -57.07 -14.18
CA GLY A 169 -5.10 -58.35 -13.65
C GLY A 169 -3.73 -58.79 -14.17
N ARG A 170 -3.32 -58.33 -15.36
CA ARG A 170 -1.98 -58.58 -15.93
C ARG A 170 -0.93 -57.57 -15.49
N GLY A 171 -1.28 -56.57 -14.65
CA GLY A 171 -0.35 -55.58 -14.09
C GLY A 171 -0.03 -54.40 -15.00
N VAL A 172 -0.73 -54.23 -16.14
CA VAL A 172 -0.49 -53.12 -17.07
C VAL A 172 -0.81 -51.81 -16.42
N VAL A 173 -1.97 -51.65 -15.76
CA VAL A 173 -2.41 -50.44 -15.11
C VAL A 173 -1.48 -50.07 -13.95
N SER A 174 -1.10 -51.01 -13.10
CA SER A 174 -0.16 -50.75 -12.00
C SER A 174 1.25 -50.40 -12.52
N GLY A 175 1.73 -51.05 -13.58
CA GLY A 175 2.98 -50.72 -14.26
C GLY A 175 2.99 -49.29 -14.79
N TYR A 176 1.89 -48.88 -15.46
CA TYR A 176 1.70 -47.50 -15.95
C TYR A 176 1.83 -46.49 -14.83
N HIS A 177 1.09 -46.64 -13.72
CA HIS A 177 1.16 -45.70 -12.59
C HIS A 177 2.52 -45.71 -11.89
N ASN A 178 3.23 -46.83 -11.86
CA ASN A 178 4.60 -46.86 -11.36
C ASN A 178 5.57 -46.08 -12.25
N LEU A 179 5.39 -46.13 -13.57
CA LEU A 179 6.18 -45.33 -14.51
C LEU A 179 5.89 -43.83 -14.34
N LEU A 180 4.62 -43.41 -14.24
CA LEU A 180 4.27 -42.02 -13.96
C LEU A 180 4.90 -41.52 -12.66
N ALA A 181 4.87 -42.31 -11.59
CA ALA A 181 5.51 -41.96 -10.33
C ALA A 181 7.05 -41.82 -10.46
N SER A 182 7.69 -42.67 -11.28
CA SER A 182 9.12 -42.58 -11.55
C SER A 182 9.48 -41.38 -12.44
N GLU A 183 8.64 -41.03 -13.41
CA GLU A 183 8.78 -39.85 -14.25
C GLU A 183 8.65 -38.57 -13.41
N GLU A 184 7.63 -38.51 -12.54
CA GLU A 184 7.43 -37.38 -11.60
C GLU A 184 8.63 -37.24 -10.68
N ARG A 185 9.18 -38.38 -10.17
CA ARG A 185 10.40 -38.33 -9.35
C ARG A 185 11.60 -37.83 -10.14
N LEU A 186 11.75 -38.22 -11.42
CA LEU A 186 12.83 -37.74 -12.29
C LEU A 186 12.71 -36.23 -12.55
N SER A 187 11.50 -35.71 -12.74
CA SER A 187 11.29 -34.28 -12.95
C SER A 187 11.85 -33.43 -11.80
N LYS A 188 11.82 -33.96 -10.55
CA LYS A 188 12.30 -33.30 -9.32
C LYS A 188 13.81 -33.11 -9.26
N PHE A 189 14.58 -33.73 -10.15
CA PHE A 189 16.03 -33.49 -10.30
C PHE A 189 16.34 -32.15 -10.97
N THR A 190 15.35 -31.53 -11.60
CA THR A 190 15.47 -30.19 -12.15
C THR A 190 14.50 -29.25 -11.43
N LEU A 191 15.03 -28.31 -10.66
CA LEU A 191 14.25 -27.30 -9.96
C LEU A 191 14.19 -26.05 -10.83
N ALA A 192 13.01 -25.72 -11.32
CA ALA A 192 12.76 -24.53 -12.13
C ALA A 192 12.28 -23.36 -11.28
N ALA A 193 12.57 -22.12 -11.73
CA ALA A 193 12.09 -20.92 -11.11
C ALA A 193 10.55 -20.78 -11.29
N PRO A 194 9.77 -20.62 -10.22
CA PRO A 194 8.32 -20.49 -10.33
C PRO A 194 7.86 -19.12 -10.84
N PHE A 195 8.75 -18.11 -10.76
CA PHE A 195 8.54 -16.74 -11.22
C PHE A 195 9.89 -16.10 -11.58
N ASP A 196 9.86 -14.92 -12.20
CA ASP A 196 11.08 -14.13 -12.46
C ASP A 196 11.63 -13.58 -11.15
N GLY A 197 12.91 -13.85 -10.87
CA GLY A 197 13.48 -13.48 -9.59
C GLY A 197 14.99 -13.55 -9.53
N VAL A 198 15.51 -13.33 -8.34
CA VAL A 198 16.94 -13.34 -8.01
C VAL A 198 17.19 -14.21 -6.79
N VAL A 199 18.28 -14.94 -6.80
CA VAL A 199 18.78 -15.68 -5.62
C VAL A 199 19.36 -14.67 -4.63
N THR A 200 18.79 -14.60 -3.42
CA THR A 200 19.29 -13.70 -2.36
C THR A 200 20.16 -14.43 -1.35
N GLN A 201 20.08 -15.74 -1.32
CA GLN A 201 20.94 -16.61 -0.48
C GLN A 201 21.13 -17.96 -1.16
N ALA A 202 22.36 -18.43 -1.24
CA ALA A 202 22.70 -19.76 -1.71
C ALA A 202 23.40 -20.53 -0.58
N LEU A 203 22.85 -21.70 -0.21
CA LEU A 203 23.32 -22.56 0.88
C LEU A 203 24.07 -23.81 0.37
N VAL A 204 24.13 -23.96 -0.95
CA VAL A 204 24.79 -25.11 -1.61
C VAL A 204 25.83 -24.61 -2.60
N GLN A 205 26.84 -25.46 -2.82
CA GLN A 205 27.90 -25.17 -3.77
C GLN A 205 27.98 -26.27 -4.84
N PRO A 206 28.32 -25.90 -6.10
CA PRO A 206 28.60 -26.89 -7.13
C PRO A 206 29.64 -27.92 -6.65
N GLY A 207 29.41 -29.18 -6.97
CA GLY A 207 30.23 -30.30 -6.51
C GLY A 207 29.79 -30.90 -5.17
N SER A 208 28.82 -30.33 -4.47
CA SER A 208 28.30 -30.84 -3.21
C SER A 208 27.16 -31.86 -3.40
N MET A 209 27.01 -32.75 -2.44
CA MET A 209 25.88 -33.67 -2.36
C MET A 209 24.70 -32.94 -1.68
N VAL A 210 23.57 -32.90 -2.35
CA VAL A 210 22.31 -32.39 -1.84
C VAL A 210 21.46 -33.55 -1.33
N ARG A 211 20.72 -33.33 -0.23
CA ARG A 211 19.78 -34.31 0.34
C ARG A 211 18.34 -33.87 0.16
N ALA A 212 17.43 -34.82 0.09
CA ALA A 212 15.99 -34.53 0.11
C ALA A 212 15.63 -33.78 1.40
N GLY A 213 14.82 -32.71 1.28
CA GLY A 213 14.45 -31.81 2.37
C GLY A 213 15.51 -30.75 2.70
N GLN A 214 16.66 -30.75 2.06
CA GLN A 214 17.73 -29.77 2.31
C GLN A 214 17.37 -28.42 1.69
N PRO A 215 17.46 -27.28 2.47
CA PRO A 215 17.37 -25.95 1.92
C PRO A 215 18.55 -25.65 0.99
N LEU A 216 18.27 -25.19 -0.22
CA LEU A 216 19.26 -24.80 -1.21
C LEU A 216 19.56 -23.30 -1.15
N GLY A 217 18.60 -22.50 -0.76
CA GLY A 217 18.72 -21.06 -0.65
C GLY A 217 17.37 -20.33 -0.66
N THR A 218 17.43 -19.01 -0.82
CA THR A 218 16.26 -18.13 -0.89
C THR A 218 16.19 -17.49 -2.26
N PHE A 219 15.01 -17.56 -2.88
CA PHE A 219 14.69 -16.95 -4.16
C PHE A 219 13.62 -15.89 -4.00
N VAL A 220 13.82 -14.72 -4.59
CA VAL A 220 12.97 -13.53 -4.39
C VAL A 220 12.56 -12.98 -5.72
N GLY A 221 11.25 -12.73 -5.88
CA GLY A 221 10.68 -12.17 -7.11
C GLY A 221 11.05 -10.71 -7.33
N THR A 222 11.17 -10.33 -8.60
CA THR A 222 11.53 -8.96 -9.01
C THR A 222 10.39 -8.21 -9.69
N GLY A 223 9.22 -8.83 -9.87
CA GLY A 223 8.12 -8.23 -10.64
C GLY A 223 7.18 -7.34 -9.84
N ALA A 224 6.86 -7.72 -8.61
CA ALA A 224 5.94 -6.99 -7.75
C ALA A 224 6.48 -6.91 -6.33
N PHE A 225 6.29 -5.76 -5.72
CA PHE A 225 6.74 -5.49 -4.36
C PHE A 225 5.57 -4.98 -3.52
N GLU A 226 5.66 -5.20 -2.23
CA GLU A 226 4.76 -4.64 -1.24
C GLU A 226 5.55 -3.71 -0.32
N VAL A 227 4.97 -2.56 0.00
CA VAL A 227 5.48 -1.68 1.04
C VAL A 227 4.52 -1.71 2.20
N LYS A 228 5.02 -2.11 3.36
CA LYS A 228 4.27 -2.07 4.61
C LYS A 228 4.63 -0.79 5.35
N SER A 229 3.63 0.09 5.51
CA SER A 229 3.75 1.37 6.23
C SER A 229 2.89 1.37 7.48
N ALA A 230 3.36 2.01 8.53
CA ALA A 230 2.57 2.30 9.73
C ALA A 230 1.95 3.69 9.58
N VAL A 231 0.63 3.75 9.44
CA VAL A 231 -0.12 5.00 9.27
C VAL A 231 -0.94 5.27 10.52
N HIS A 232 -0.84 6.49 11.08
CA HIS A 232 -1.56 6.87 12.28
C HIS A 232 -3.08 6.80 12.05
N ALA A 233 -3.82 6.33 13.05
CA ALA A 233 -5.26 6.05 12.96
C ALA A 233 -6.11 7.23 12.45
N ARG A 234 -5.70 8.48 12.76
CA ARG A 234 -6.39 9.70 12.28
C ARG A 234 -6.45 9.82 10.75
N HIS A 235 -5.47 9.25 10.03
CA HIS A 235 -5.41 9.32 8.57
C HIS A 235 -6.14 8.16 7.87
N LEU A 236 -6.56 7.12 8.62
CA LEU A 236 -7.19 5.93 8.04
C LEU A 236 -8.56 6.21 7.43
N SER A 237 -9.28 7.22 7.94
CA SER A 237 -10.61 7.59 7.46
C SER A 237 -10.62 8.11 6.02
N VAL A 238 -9.49 8.63 5.55
CA VAL A 238 -9.34 9.18 4.19
C VAL A 238 -8.67 8.21 3.23
N LEU A 239 -8.21 7.05 3.71
CA LEU A 239 -7.57 6.02 2.91
C LEU A 239 -8.50 4.85 2.60
N SER A 240 -8.32 4.27 1.44
CA SER A 240 -9.07 3.09 0.99
C SER A 240 -8.21 2.19 0.11
N PRO A 241 -8.49 0.89 0.07
CA PRO A 241 -7.92 0.02 -0.95
C PRO A 241 -8.21 0.57 -2.36
N GLY A 242 -7.18 0.59 -3.21
CA GLY A 242 -7.21 1.16 -4.55
C GLY A 242 -6.67 2.59 -4.65
N ASP A 243 -6.42 3.28 -3.53
CA ASP A 243 -5.83 4.63 -3.55
C ASP A 243 -4.41 4.59 -4.13
N ALA A 244 -4.09 5.59 -4.97
CA ALA A 244 -2.82 5.67 -5.66
C ALA A 244 -1.66 5.97 -4.70
N VAL A 245 -0.53 5.30 -4.94
CA VAL A 245 0.70 5.45 -4.15
C VAL A 245 1.85 5.86 -5.05
N SER A 246 2.60 6.85 -4.61
CA SER A 246 3.87 7.25 -5.21
C SER A 246 4.98 7.18 -4.18
N LEU A 247 6.04 6.42 -4.49
CA LEU A 247 7.21 6.30 -3.63
C LEU A 247 8.38 7.04 -4.23
N VAL A 248 9.06 7.78 -3.38
CA VAL A 248 10.18 8.64 -3.74
C VAL A 248 11.47 8.22 -3.05
N GLN A 249 12.57 8.55 -3.66
CA GLN A 249 13.90 8.46 -3.09
C GLN A 249 14.23 9.75 -2.32
N GLU A 250 15.33 9.79 -1.58
CA GLU A 250 15.77 10.97 -0.81
C GLU A 250 15.99 12.23 -1.66
N ASP A 251 16.30 12.07 -2.96
CA ASP A 251 16.42 13.15 -3.94
C ASP A 251 15.09 13.66 -4.50
N GLY A 252 13.95 13.11 -4.04
CA GLY A 252 12.62 13.46 -4.51
C GLY A 252 12.17 12.76 -5.81
N ALA A 253 13.04 11.95 -6.44
CA ALA A 253 12.67 11.24 -7.65
C ALA A 253 11.70 10.10 -7.35
N THR A 254 10.62 9.98 -8.13
CA THR A 254 9.69 8.86 -8.04
C THR A 254 10.35 7.59 -8.54
N VAL A 255 10.47 6.58 -7.67
CA VAL A 255 11.09 5.29 -7.99
C VAL A 255 10.10 4.16 -8.17
N ALA A 256 8.91 4.29 -7.57
CA ALA A 256 7.85 3.32 -7.72
C ALA A 256 6.48 3.96 -7.63
N THR A 257 5.51 3.36 -8.30
CA THR A 257 4.10 3.71 -8.22
C THR A 257 3.27 2.46 -8.01
N GLY A 258 2.08 2.64 -7.46
CA GLY A 258 1.18 1.53 -7.20
C GLY A 258 -0.10 1.97 -6.53
N GLN A 259 -0.66 1.09 -5.72
CA GLN A 259 -1.92 1.34 -5.04
C GLN A 259 -1.95 0.68 -3.65
N VAL A 260 -2.78 1.19 -2.78
CA VAL A 260 -3.09 0.55 -1.51
C VAL A 260 -3.80 -0.78 -1.79
N SER A 261 -3.21 -1.88 -1.38
CA SER A 261 -3.82 -3.22 -1.56
C SER A 261 -4.76 -3.57 -0.41
N ARG A 262 -4.34 -3.28 0.81
CA ARG A 262 -5.13 -3.55 2.03
C ARG A 262 -4.71 -2.67 3.18
N ILE A 263 -5.64 -2.46 4.11
CA ILE A 263 -5.43 -1.75 5.38
C ILE A 263 -5.74 -2.73 6.50
N SER A 264 -4.86 -2.81 7.50
CA SER A 264 -5.09 -3.67 8.67
C SER A 264 -6.31 -3.20 9.45
N GLY A 265 -7.19 -4.12 9.83
CA GLY A 265 -8.31 -3.83 10.72
C GLY A 265 -7.90 -3.65 12.19
N ASN A 266 -6.62 -3.86 12.54
CA ASN A 266 -6.10 -3.70 13.89
C ASN A 266 -5.21 -2.47 13.97
N VAL A 267 -5.41 -1.66 15.02
CA VAL A 267 -4.57 -0.51 15.38
C VAL A 267 -3.66 -0.92 16.53
N ASP A 268 -2.37 -0.70 16.39
CA ASP A 268 -1.41 -0.89 17.46
C ASP A 268 -1.69 0.14 18.59
N PRO A 269 -1.98 -0.31 19.83
CA PRO A 269 -2.36 0.61 20.91
C PRO A 269 -1.21 1.50 21.38
N THR A 270 0.03 1.10 21.17
CA THR A 270 1.22 1.85 21.61
C THR A 270 1.54 2.99 20.65
N THR A 271 1.49 2.73 19.35
CA THR A 271 1.84 3.70 18.30
C THR A 271 0.62 4.41 17.73
N GLN A 272 -0.59 3.96 18.07
CA GLN A 272 -1.86 4.45 17.50
C GLN A 272 -1.85 4.40 15.96
N SER A 273 -1.21 3.38 15.40
CA SER A 273 -1.04 3.22 13.94
C SER A 273 -1.59 1.90 13.45
N ALA A 274 -2.09 1.87 12.23
CA ALA A 274 -2.45 0.66 11.52
C ALA A 274 -1.48 0.40 10.36
N SER A 275 -1.29 -0.88 10.02
CA SER A 275 -0.48 -1.25 8.87
C SER A 275 -1.27 -1.03 7.59
N VAL A 276 -0.73 -0.22 6.70
CA VAL A 276 -1.19 -0.02 5.32
C VAL A 276 -0.22 -0.74 4.40
N PHE A 277 -0.75 -1.57 3.52
CA PHE A 277 0.02 -2.36 2.57
C PHE A 277 -0.21 -1.83 1.17
N CYS A 278 0.86 -1.47 0.49
CA CYS A 278 0.83 -0.88 -0.83
C CYS A 278 1.52 -1.82 -1.82
N GLU A 279 0.80 -2.30 -2.83
CA GLU A 279 1.41 -3.01 -3.95
C GLU A 279 2.01 -1.99 -4.91
N VAL A 280 3.32 -2.13 -5.18
CA VAL A 280 4.07 -1.16 -5.98
C VAL A 280 4.94 -1.85 -7.02
N ARG A 281 5.20 -1.13 -8.10
CA ARG A 281 6.11 -1.54 -9.17
C ARG A 281 7.11 -0.44 -9.45
N ALA A 282 8.30 -0.82 -9.84
CA ALA A 282 9.32 0.14 -10.25
C ALA A 282 8.85 0.96 -11.47
N VAL A 283 9.11 2.25 -11.45
CA VAL A 283 8.95 3.10 -12.63
C VAL A 283 10.01 2.72 -13.67
N SER A 284 9.73 2.93 -14.95
CA SER A 284 10.66 2.63 -16.04
C SER A 284 12.05 3.22 -15.79
N GLY A 285 13.08 2.40 -15.93
CA GLY A 285 14.48 2.77 -15.67
C GLY A 285 14.89 2.71 -14.20
N GLN A 286 13.98 2.42 -13.27
CA GLN A 286 14.28 2.25 -11.85
C GLN A 286 14.28 0.78 -11.44
N THR A 287 15.05 0.45 -10.40
CA THR A 287 15.11 -0.90 -9.84
C THR A 287 14.73 -0.88 -8.37
N LEU A 288 13.67 -1.59 -8.03
CA LEU A 288 13.33 -1.86 -6.63
C LEU A 288 14.12 -3.07 -6.13
N ARG A 289 14.60 -2.96 -4.90
CA ARG A 289 15.28 -4.06 -4.22
C ARG A 289 14.55 -4.37 -2.92
N ASP A 290 14.40 -5.65 -2.66
CA ASP A 290 13.87 -6.15 -1.40
C ASP A 290 14.71 -5.63 -0.22
N GLY A 291 14.04 -5.17 0.84
CA GLY A 291 14.68 -4.60 2.03
C GLY A 291 14.95 -3.11 2.01
N ARG A 292 14.81 -2.43 0.86
CA ARG A 292 15.01 -0.98 0.75
C ARG A 292 13.92 -0.23 1.51
N PHE A 293 14.29 0.85 2.21
CA PHE A 293 13.36 1.77 2.86
C PHE A 293 13.04 2.92 1.92
N LEU A 294 11.77 3.26 1.75
CA LEU A 294 11.30 4.34 0.90
C LEU A 294 10.24 5.16 1.62
N SER A 295 10.19 6.44 1.30
CA SER A 295 9.13 7.36 1.67
C SER A 295 8.20 7.58 0.49
N GLY A 296 7.01 8.07 0.73
CA GLY A 296 6.07 8.36 -0.34
C GLY A 296 4.78 8.96 0.15
N VAL A 297 3.83 9.04 -0.76
CA VAL A 297 2.52 9.62 -0.52
C VAL A 297 1.43 8.70 -1.06
N VAL A 298 0.39 8.50 -0.27
CA VAL A 298 -0.88 7.91 -0.71
C VAL A 298 -1.86 9.05 -0.99
N GLN A 299 -2.41 9.08 -2.18
CA GLN A 299 -3.49 9.99 -2.55
C GLN A 299 -4.83 9.36 -2.17
N GLY A 300 -5.44 9.87 -1.10
CA GLY A 300 -6.75 9.44 -0.65
C GLY A 300 -7.85 9.83 -1.62
N ARG A 301 -9.07 9.38 -1.33
CA ARG A 301 -10.22 9.65 -2.20
C ARG A 301 -10.43 11.14 -2.42
N SER A 302 -10.58 11.53 -3.69
CA SER A 302 -11.01 12.88 -4.05
C SER A 302 -12.37 13.20 -3.42
N GLN A 303 -12.48 14.38 -2.83
CA GLN A 303 -13.69 14.89 -2.22
C GLN A 303 -14.03 16.24 -2.85
N GLU A 304 -15.28 16.39 -3.27
CA GLU A 304 -15.76 17.62 -3.88
C GLU A 304 -16.04 18.73 -2.83
N ALA A 305 -16.08 19.97 -3.29
CA ALA A 305 -16.36 21.16 -2.47
C ALA A 305 -15.42 21.29 -1.26
N ARG A 306 -14.12 21.15 -1.49
CA ARG A 306 -13.06 21.26 -0.49
C ARG A 306 -12.07 22.35 -0.85
N VAL A 307 -11.49 22.95 0.18
CA VAL A 307 -10.38 23.89 0.04
C VAL A 307 -9.27 23.52 1.00
N ALA A 308 -8.03 23.62 0.55
CA ALA A 308 -6.85 23.47 1.40
C ALA A 308 -6.48 24.84 1.97
N ILE A 309 -6.35 24.93 3.29
CA ILE A 309 -5.96 26.14 4.01
C ILE A 309 -4.83 25.85 4.98
N ASP A 310 -4.10 26.87 5.41
CA ASP A 310 -3.12 26.74 6.48
C ASP A 310 -3.84 26.36 7.79
N GLU A 311 -3.33 25.35 8.51
CA GLU A 311 -3.91 24.91 9.79
C GLU A 311 -3.94 26.04 10.83
N ALA A 312 -2.98 26.96 10.79
CA ALA A 312 -2.89 28.13 11.68
C ALA A 312 -4.07 29.13 11.52
N LEU A 313 -4.86 29.02 10.44
CA LEU A 313 -6.06 29.85 10.21
C LEU A 313 -7.31 29.29 10.91
N ILE A 314 -7.25 28.06 11.43
CA ILE A 314 -8.38 27.39 12.05
C ILE A 314 -8.41 27.76 13.53
N GLU A 315 -9.52 28.32 13.97
CA GLU A 315 -9.79 28.65 15.36
C GLU A 315 -10.83 27.69 15.98
N GLY A 316 -10.72 27.45 17.28
CA GLY A 316 -11.66 26.61 18.03
C GLY A 316 -11.11 25.21 18.34
N GLU A 317 -11.93 24.44 19.07
CA GLU A 317 -11.65 23.05 19.44
C GLU A 317 -12.22 22.09 18.38
N ALA A 318 -11.74 20.85 18.42
CA ALA A 318 -12.18 19.78 17.51
C ALA A 318 -13.72 19.62 17.52
N GLY A 319 -14.33 19.71 16.34
CA GLY A 319 -15.78 19.68 16.15
C GLY A 319 -16.50 21.04 16.25
N GLN A 320 -15.77 22.12 16.54
CA GLN A 320 -16.26 23.49 16.55
C GLN A 320 -15.30 24.46 15.84
N GLU A 321 -14.62 23.95 14.84
CA GLU A 321 -13.63 24.70 14.06
C GLU A 321 -14.30 25.81 13.27
N LYS A 322 -13.67 26.99 13.24
CA LYS A 322 -14.10 28.18 12.53
C LYS A 322 -12.92 28.85 11.84
N VAL A 323 -13.19 29.62 10.84
CA VAL A 323 -12.19 30.44 10.14
C VAL A 323 -12.73 31.87 9.97
N PHE A 324 -11.82 32.85 9.88
CA PHE A 324 -12.21 34.22 9.57
C PHE A 324 -12.40 34.42 8.06
N VAL A 325 -13.62 34.77 7.65
CA VAL A 325 -13.98 35.16 6.30
C VAL A 325 -14.24 36.67 6.30
N ILE A 326 -13.77 37.35 5.26
CA ILE A 326 -13.99 38.77 5.10
C ILE A 326 -15.32 38.98 4.33
N ARG A 327 -16.31 39.59 5.00
CA ARG A 327 -17.60 39.97 4.39
C ARG A 327 -17.84 41.46 4.63
N ASP A 328 -18.13 42.20 3.59
CA ASP A 328 -18.44 43.65 3.66
C ASP A 328 -17.40 44.49 4.42
N GLY A 329 -16.10 44.12 4.29
CA GLY A 329 -15.00 44.78 4.97
C GLY A 329 -14.89 44.48 6.47
N MET A 330 -15.53 43.42 6.96
CA MET A 330 -15.49 42.96 8.34
C MET A 330 -15.11 41.48 8.40
N LEU A 331 -14.43 41.09 9.51
CA LEU A 331 -14.16 39.69 9.82
C LEU A 331 -15.43 39.01 10.36
N ALA A 332 -15.80 37.89 9.75
CA ALA A 332 -16.91 37.04 10.18
C ALA A 332 -16.38 35.63 10.49
N LEU A 333 -16.67 35.10 11.69
CA LEU A 333 -16.34 33.71 12.06
C LEU A 333 -17.32 32.78 11.36
N THR A 334 -16.78 31.99 10.43
CA THR A 334 -17.56 31.03 9.64
C THR A 334 -17.20 29.60 10.12
N PRO A 335 -18.19 28.79 10.52
CA PRO A 335 -17.94 27.41 10.91
C PRO A 335 -17.49 26.58 9.70
N VAL A 336 -16.48 25.75 9.90
CA VAL A 336 -15.96 24.84 8.89
C VAL A 336 -15.89 23.42 9.45
N ARG A 337 -15.92 22.44 8.58
CA ARG A 337 -15.65 21.06 8.96
C ARG A 337 -14.26 20.67 8.44
N VAL A 338 -13.35 20.36 9.34
CA VAL A 338 -12.04 19.82 9.00
C VAL A 338 -12.20 18.36 8.60
N VAL A 339 -11.82 18.04 7.36
CA VAL A 339 -11.89 16.68 6.79
C VAL A 339 -10.58 15.93 7.03
N HIS A 340 -9.47 16.64 6.86
CA HIS A 340 -8.13 16.09 7.02
C HIS A 340 -7.17 17.19 7.46
N LYS A 341 -6.19 16.82 8.29
CA LYS A 341 -5.07 17.68 8.69
C LYS A 341 -3.77 16.98 8.40
N ASP A 342 -2.86 17.68 7.72
CA ASP A 342 -1.50 17.22 7.49
C ASP A 342 -0.51 18.35 7.69
N ARG A 343 0.41 18.16 8.66
CA ARG A 343 1.47 19.11 9.06
C ARG A 343 0.98 20.56 9.18
N ASP A 344 1.08 21.33 8.08
CA ASP A 344 0.77 22.76 8.04
C ASP A 344 -0.53 23.09 7.29
N GLN A 345 -1.17 22.08 6.67
CA GLN A 345 -2.39 22.27 5.88
C GLN A 345 -3.57 21.47 6.41
N ALA A 346 -4.75 22.05 6.29
CA ALA A 346 -6.00 21.39 6.57
C ALA A 346 -6.93 21.44 5.36
N LEU A 347 -7.53 20.31 5.04
CA LEU A 347 -8.60 20.21 4.05
C LEU A 347 -9.93 20.46 4.76
N VAL A 348 -10.59 21.55 4.41
CA VAL A 348 -11.84 21.98 5.04
C VAL A 348 -13.00 22.02 4.06
N SER A 349 -14.22 21.94 4.59
CA SER A 349 -15.46 22.11 3.87
C SER A 349 -16.41 23.07 4.61
N GLY A 350 -17.39 23.62 3.87
CA GLY A 350 -18.39 24.53 4.43
C GLY A 350 -18.15 26.02 4.10
N LEU A 351 -17.11 26.31 3.28
CA LEU A 351 -16.89 27.65 2.75
C LEU A 351 -17.59 27.82 1.40
N GLU A 352 -18.16 29.01 1.17
CA GLU A 352 -18.75 29.37 -0.12
C GLU A 352 -17.65 29.63 -1.16
N ASP A 353 -17.88 29.22 -2.40
CA ASP A 353 -16.96 29.51 -3.49
C ASP A 353 -16.87 31.02 -3.75
N GLY A 354 -15.63 31.52 -3.90
CA GLY A 354 -15.39 32.96 -4.04
C GLY A 354 -15.40 33.77 -2.73
N ALA A 355 -15.68 33.16 -1.56
CA ALA A 355 -15.52 33.85 -0.28
C ALA A 355 -14.04 34.24 -0.07
N VAL A 356 -13.77 35.37 0.56
CA VAL A 356 -12.41 35.83 0.87
C VAL A 356 -12.04 35.42 2.28
N LEU A 357 -11.09 34.52 2.40
CA LEU A 357 -10.54 34.04 3.68
C LEU A 357 -9.40 34.95 4.15
N LEU A 358 -9.27 35.17 5.46
CA LEU A 358 -8.05 35.78 6.04
C LEU A 358 -6.84 34.87 5.73
N ALA A 359 -5.83 35.37 5.03
CA ALA A 359 -4.72 34.56 4.52
C ALA A 359 -3.60 34.32 5.55
N GLU A 360 -3.56 35.11 6.63
CA GLU A 360 -2.52 34.99 7.65
C GLU A 360 -3.15 35.05 9.06
N PRO A 361 -2.64 34.30 10.04
CA PRO A 361 -3.11 34.38 11.41
C PRO A 361 -2.92 35.80 11.96
N MET A 362 -3.96 36.38 12.53
CA MET A 362 -3.90 37.74 13.08
C MET A 362 -4.15 37.73 14.58
N ALA A 363 -3.14 38.12 15.35
CA ALA A 363 -3.26 38.24 16.81
C ALA A 363 -4.31 39.31 17.17
N GLY A 364 -5.31 38.92 17.98
CA GLY A 364 -6.39 39.78 18.43
C GLY A 364 -7.49 40.03 17.38
N ALA A 365 -7.62 39.16 16.39
CA ALA A 365 -8.78 39.14 15.50
C ALA A 365 -10.04 38.83 16.32
N TYR A 366 -11.14 39.47 15.99
CA TYR A 366 -12.47 39.23 16.56
C TYR A 366 -13.58 39.44 15.54
N GLU A 367 -14.69 38.80 15.76
CA GLU A 367 -15.87 38.92 14.87
C GLU A 367 -16.37 40.37 14.81
N GLY A 368 -16.59 40.89 13.61
CA GLY A 368 -17.01 42.29 13.37
C GLY A 368 -15.85 43.30 13.30
N MET A 369 -14.57 42.83 13.36
CA MET A 369 -13.43 43.73 13.18
C MET A 369 -13.37 44.28 11.77
N LEU A 370 -13.26 45.64 11.62
CA LEU A 370 -13.08 46.29 10.33
C LEU A 370 -11.71 46.00 9.72
N VAL A 371 -11.71 45.50 8.50
CA VAL A 371 -10.48 45.16 7.77
C VAL A 371 -10.55 45.68 6.33
N GLU A 372 -9.39 45.98 5.78
CA GLU A 372 -9.20 46.36 4.38
C GLU A 372 -8.31 45.33 3.72
N VAL A 373 -8.84 44.68 2.68
CA VAL A 373 -8.09 43.65 1.95
C VAL A 373 -7.04 44.35 1.09
N ILE A 374 -5.79 43.99 1.33
CA ILE A 374 -4.68 44.32 0.43
C ILE A 374 -4.53 43.15 -0.53
N GLU A 375 -4.57 43.41 -1.84
CA GLU A 375 -4.21 42.39 -2.83
C GLU A 375 -2.78 41.88 -2.59
N PRO A 376 -2.53 40.58 -2.78
CA PRO A 376 -1.24 39.95 -2.48
C PRO A 376 -0.08 40.46 -3.31
#